data_3144dbfe38897df7f0d5f1b72a221f08
#
_entry.id   3144dbfe38897df7f0d5f1b72a221f08
#
_cell.length_a   1.000
_cell.length_b   1.000
_cell.length_c   1.000
_cell.angle_alpha   90.00
_cell.angle_beta   90.00
_cell.angle_gamma   90.00
#
_symmetry.space_group_name_H-M   'P 1'
#
loop_
_entity.id
_entity.type
_entity.pdbx_description
1 polymer ?
#
loop_
_entity_poly.entity_id
_entity_poly.type
_entity_poly.pdbx_seq_one_letter_code
_entity_poly.pdbx_strand_id
1 'polypeptide(L)'
;PVQTLLGPDATLEEIDQFRTEWGLDRPLVEQYFVYAYNIARGEFGKSYRDGRPVTTIIGERVPGTLLLGFSAYVLAILVGVPAGIVAALRRNSFVDRLIMSVAVFGFALPNFFLGILLILLFSLALRWLPSSGSGTIWHLIMPMTALGLYTAGTLARFTRSAMLEVLGKLYMRAAAAKGASKFHAVLRHALPNAAIPVVTIIGLNLGALVGGAVVVETVFAWPGVRSEEHTSELQSH
;
A
#
# COMPACT_ATOMS: atom_id res chain seq x y z
N PRO A 1 -16.80 7.94 27.28
CA PRO A 1 -15.78 7.07 26.67
C PRO A 1 -15.71 5.70 27.34
N VAL A 2 -15.62 5.61 28.69
CA VAL A 2 -15.48 4.31 29.42
C VAL A 2 -16.73 3.46 29.27
N GLN A 3 -17.94 4.03 29.37
CA GLN A 3 -19.21 3.31 29.16
C GLN A 3 -19.36 2.74 27.75
N THR A 4 -18.80 3.40 26.74
CA THR A 4 -18.80 2.89 25.36
C THR A 4 -17.90 1.66 25.21
N LEU A 5 -16.92 1.51 26.08
CA LEU A 5 -15.96 0.40 26.06
C LEU A 5 -16.44 -0.79 26.87
N LEU A 6 -17.03 -0.58 28.05
CA LEU A 6 -17.51 -1.63 28.95
C LEU A 6 -18.94 -2.10 28.62
N GLY A 7 -19.66 -1.38 27.77
CA GLY A 7 -21.05 -1.66 27.42
C GLY A 7 -22.06 -0.93 28.33
N PRO A 8 -23.37 -0.97 27.96
CA PRO A 8 -24.41 -0.26 28.68
C PRO A 8 -24.74 -0.84 30.07
N ASP A 9 -24.39 -2.10 30.29
CA ASP A 9 -24.72 -2.85 31.52
C ASP A 9 -23.60 -2.80 32.58
N ALA A 10 -22.52 -2.04 32.34
CA ALA A 10 -21.40 -1.94 33.25
C ALA A 10 -21.79 -1.22 34.56
N THR A 11 -21.45 -1.82 35.69
CA THR A 11 -21.68 -1.27 37.02
C THR A 11 -20.77 -0.07 37.29
N LEU A 12 -21.15 0.81 38.23
CA LEU A 12 -20.33 1.94 38.63
C LEU A 12 -18.97 1.50 39.18
N GLU A 13 -18.92 0.37 39.88
CA GLU A 13 -17.70 -0.19 40.44
C GLU A 13 -16.73 -0.65 39.33
N GLU A 14 -17.23 -1.30 38.27
CA GLU A 14 -16.43 -1.70 37.12
C GLU A 14 -15.88 -0.51 36.35
N ILE A 15 -16.68 0.55 36.23
CA ILE A 15 -16.26 1.80 35.59
C ILE A 15 -15.12 2.47 36.38
N ASP A 16 -15.22 2.51 37.70
CA ASP A 16 -14.19 3.13 38.55
C ASP A 16 -12.92 2.29 38.63
N GLN A 17 -13.04 0.97 38.69
CA GLN A 17 -11.89 0.07 38.60
C GLN A 17 -11.17 0.24 37.27
N PHE A 18 -11.90 0.26 36.16
CA PHE A 18 -11.34 0.48 34.83
C PHE A 18 -10.62 1.83 34.73
N ARG A 19 -11.21 2.91 35.26
CA ARG A 19 -10.59 4.24 35.29
C ARG A 19 -9.25 4.24 36.02
N THR A 20 -9.22 3.60 37.19
CA THR A 20 -8.02 3.53 38.03
C THR A 20 -6.94 2.67 37.37
N GLU A 21 -7.30 1.49 36.84
CA GLU A 21 -6.37 0.59 36.18
C GLU A 21 -5.72 1.18 34.93
N TRP A 22 -6.49 1.98 34.18
CA TRP A 22 -6.02 2.64 32.96
C TRP A 22 -5.50 4.08 33.21
N GLY A 23 -5.46 4.53 34.47
CA GLY A 23 -4.96 5.84 34.84
C GLY A 23 -5.79 7.00 34.28
N LEU A 24 -7.07 6.76 33.96
CA LEU A 24 -8.01 7.76 33.42
C LEU A 24 -8.56 8.71 34.49
N ASP A 25 -8.26 8.46 35.75
CA ASP A 25 -8.54 9.30 36.93
C ASP A 25 -7.57 10.48 37.05
N ARG A 26 -6.42 10.42 36.37
CA ARG A 26 -5.38 11.46 36.42
C ARG A 26 -5.74 12.68 35.57
N PRO A 27 -5.14 13.85 35.83
CA PRO A 27 -5.26 15.03 34.96
C PRO A 27 -4.82 14.71 33.53
N LEU A 28 -5.51 15.26 32.52
CA LEU A 28 -5.24 15.01 31.09
C LEU A 28 -3.78 15.26 30.69
N VAL A 29 -3.16 16.26 31.29
CA VAL A 29 -1.75 16.61 31.04
C VAL A 29 -0.82 15.48 31.52
N GLU A 30 -1.10 14.90 32.69
CA GLU A 30 -0.33 13.78 33.25
C GLU A 30 -0.53 12.52 32.39
N GLN A 31 -1.77 12.20 32.00
CA GLN A 31 -2.07 11.10 31.09
C GLN A 31 -1.24 11.21 29.80
N TYR A 32 -1.17 12.41 29.21
CA TYR A 32 -0.40 12.63 27.99
C TYR A 32 1.10 12.36 28.17
N PHE A 33 1.70 12.88 29.25
CA PHE A 33 3.12 12.69 29.51
C PHE A 33 3.46 11.22 29.82
N VAL A 34 2.63 10.54 30.61
CA VAL A 34 2.79 9.10 30.91
C VAL A 34 2.67 8.29 29.63
N TYR A 35 1.69 8.56 28.77
CA TYR A 35 1.51 7.90 27.49
C TYR A 35 2.71 8.13 26.56
N ALA A 36 3.15 9.38 26.40
CA ALA A 36 4.30 9.72 25.56
C ALA A 36 5.59 9.04 26.06
N TYR A 37 5.79 9.01 27.39
CA TYR A 37 6.94 8.37 28.00
C TYR A 37 6.93 6.84 27.80
N ASN A 38 5.79 6.18 27.97
CA ASN A 38 5.64 4.74 27.75
C ASN A 38 5.89 4.40 26.27
N ILE A 39 5.34 5.18 25.33
CA ILE A 39 5.63 4.99 23.89
C ILE A 39 7.12 5.12 23.59
N ALA A 40 7.80 6.11 24.17
CA ALA A 40 9.23 6.31 23.98
C ALA A 40 10.08 5.12 24.49
N ARG A 41 9.54 4.34 25.43
CA ARG A 41 10.14 3.09 25.94
C ARG A 41 9.72 1.84 25.16
N GLY A 42 8.82 1.97 24.19
CA GLY A 42 8.25 0.84 23.45
C GLY A 42 7.13 0.11 24.21
N GLU A 43 6.61 0.70 25.29
CA GLU A 43 5.50 0.18 26.08
C GLU A 43 4.19 0.76 25.55
N PHE A 44 3.56 0.08 24.59
CA PHE A 44 2.30 0.51 23.96
C PHE A 44 1.06 0.08 24.76
N GLY A 45 1.24 -0.47 25.97
CA GLY A 45 0.16 -0.96 26.80
C GLY A 45 -0.45 -2.27 26.30
N LYS A 46 -1.68 -2.53 26.77
CA LYS A 46 -2.45 -3.73 26.40
C LYS A 46 -3.62 -3.34 25.49
N SER A 47 -4.00 -4.23 24.59
CA SER A 47 -5.23 -4.11 23.82
C SER A 47 -6.43 -4.20 24.77
N TYR A 48 -7.33 -3.25 24.63
CA TYR A 48 -8.57 -3.25 25.39
C TYR A 48 -9.45 -4.48 25.11
N ARG A 49 -9.47 -4.97 23.86
CA ARG A 49 -10.32 -6.10 23.45
C ARG A 49 -9.81 -7.45 23.95
N ASP A 50 -8.50 -7.68 23.83
CA ASP A 50 -7.92 -9.01 24.03
C ASP A 50 -7.09 -9.11 25.30
N GLY A 51 -6.87 -8.00 26.01
CA GLY A 51 -5.95 -7.95 27.16
C GLY A 51 -4.48 -8.23 26.82
N ARG A 52 -4.16 -8.45 25.53
CA ARG A 52 -2.82 -8.80 25.04
C ARG A 52 -1.95 -7.54 24.86
N PRO A 53 -0.62 -7.66 25.05
CA PRO A 53 0.28 -6.53 24.77
C PRO A 53 0.13 -6.06 23.32
N VAL A 54 0.00 -4.75 23.10
CA VAL A 54 -0.12 -4.15 21.77
C VAL A 54 1.11 -4.45 20.91
N THR A 55 2.29 -4.50 21.50
CA THR A 55 3.55 -4.88 20.82
C THR A 55 3.47 -6.28 20.20
N THR A 56 2.87 -7.24 20.89
CA THR A 56 2.68 -8.61 20.39
C THR A 56 1.73 -8.60 19.19
N ILE A 57 0.60 -7.89 19.31
CA ILE A 57 -0.39 -7.79 18.22
C ILE A 57 0.24 -7.15 16.99
N ILE A 58 0.97 -6.04 17.15
CA ILE A 58 1.69 -5.39 16.06
C ILE A 58 2.71 -6.35 15.43
N GLY A 59 3.51 -7.03 16.26
CA GLY A 59 4.53 -7.97 15.79
C GLY A 59 3.96 -9.13 14.96
N GLU A 60 2.77 -9.61 15.29
CA GLU A 60 2.08 -10.66 14.53
C GLU A 60 1.49 -10.16 13.21
N ARG A 61 1.10 -8.88 13.10
CA ARG A 61 0.36 -8.32 11.97
C ARG A 61 1.24 -7.56 10.96
N VAL A 62 2.27 -6.87 11.44
CA VAL A 62 3.18 -6.11 10.60
C VAL A 62 3.81 -6.95 9.48
N PRO A 63 4.26 -8.21 9.69
CA PRO A 63 4.80 -9.01 8.61
C PRO A 63 3.83 -9.23 7.45
N GLY A 64 2.54 -9.44 7.74
CA GLY A 64 1.51 -9.57 6.70
C GLY A 64 1.33 -8.31 5.86
N THR A 65 1.23 -7.16 6.51
CA THR A 65 1.16 -5.85 5.84
C THR A 65 2.40 -5.55 5.01
N LEU A 66 3.60 -5.82 5.56
CA LEU A 66 4.85 -5.62 4.83
C LEU A 66 4.98 -6.54 3.63
N LEU A 67 4.60 -7.81 3.76
CA LEU A 67 4.60 -8.75 2.65
C LEU A 67 3.69 -8.27 1.52
N LEU A 68 2.45 -7.88 1.85
CA LEU A 68 1.50 -7.36 0.87
C LEU A 68 2.00 -6.06 0.22
N GLY A 69 2.42 -5.09 1.03
CA GLY A 69 2.92 -3.81 0.56
C GLY A 69 4.16 -3.95 -0.33
N PHE A 70 5.16 -4.71 0.13
CA PHE A 70 6.39 -4.93 -0.61
C PHE A 70 6.13 -5.67 -1.93
N SER A 71 5.35 -6.74 -1.93
CA SER A 71 5.02 -7.48 -3.15
C SER A 71 4.24 -6.64 -4.17
N ALA A 72 3.27 -5.83 -3.71
CA ALA A 72 2.54 -4.89 -4.54
C ALA A 72 3.48 -3.82 -5.14
N TYR A 73 4.45 -3.36 -4.38
CA TYR A 73 5.41 -2.38 -4.83
C TYR A 73 6.40 -2.93 -5.86
N VAL A 74 6.92 -4.12 -5.63
CA VAL A 74 7.75 -4.82 -6.62
C VAL A 74 6.98 -5.01 -7.92
N LEU A 75 5.72 -5.46 -7.85
CA LEU A 75 4.85 -5.58 -9.02
C LEU A 75 4.69 -4.22 -9.73
N ALA A 76 4.45 -3.16 -8.97
CA ALA A 76 4.29 -1.80 -9.53
C ALA A 76 5.55 -1.33 -10.27
N ILE A 77 6.73 -1.58 -9.74
CA ILE A 77 8.00 -1.25 -10.39
C ILE A 77 8.19 -2.09 -11.65
N LEU A 78 8.01 -3.42 -11.55
CA LEU A 78 8.22 -4.35 -12.67
C LEU A 78 7.26 -4.13 -13.83
N VAL A 79 6.07 -3.60 -13.57
CA VAL A 79 5.07 -3.30 -14.61
C VAL A 79 5.13 -1.83 -15.02
N GLY A 80 5.11 -0.91 -14.06
CA GLY A 80 4.98 0.53 -14.32
C GLY A 80 6.20 1.13 -15.00
N VAL A 81 7.41 0.80 -14.53
CA VAL A 81 8.64 1.39 -15.12
C VAL A 81 8.84 0.93 -16.56
N PRO A 82 8.81 -0.38 -16.89
CA PRO A 82 8.93 -0.81 -18.30
C PRO A 82 7.81 -0.27 -19.19
N ALA A 83 6.57 -0.22 -18.69
CA ALA A 83 5.45 0.34 -19.43
C ALA A 83 5.68 1.83 -19.78
N GLY A 84 6.16 2.61 -18.81
CA GLY A 84 6.52 4.01 -19.03
C GLY A 84 7.64 4.21 -20.05
N ILE A 85 8.68 3.37 -20.00
CA ILE A 85 9.78 3.37 -20.98
C ILE A 85 9.24 3.06 -22.37
N VAL A 86 8.45 2.00 -22.53
CA VAL A 86 7.86 1.60 -23.82
C VAL A 86 6.96 2.71 -24.37
N ALA A 87 6.13 3.32 -23.55
CA ALA A 87 5.27 4.44 -23.93
C ALA A 87 6.07 5.64 -24.41
N ALA A 88 7.18 5.98 -23.74
CA ALA A 88 8.06 7.08 -24.15
C ALA A 88 8.77 6.80 -25.48
N LEU A 89 9.28 5.60 -25.67
CA LEU A 89 9.96 5.20 -26.91
C LEU A 89 9.01 5.12 -28.12
N ARG A 90 7.74 4.82 -27.85
CA ARG A 90 6.67 4.77 -28.87
C ARG A 90 5.73 5.98 -28.79
N ARG A 91 6.26 7.15 -28.44
CA ARG A 91 5.50 8.39 -28.27
C ARG A 91 4.48 8.61 -29.38
N ASN A 92 3.26 9.01 -29.01
CA ASN A 92 2.12 9.30 -29.89
C ASN A 92 1.60 8.09 -30.70
N SER A 93 2.09 6.86 -30.44
CA SER A 93 1.60 5.65 -31.07
C SER A 93 0.33 5.14 -30.36
N PHE A 94 -0.33 4.13 -30.96
CA PHE A 94 -1.42 3.40 -30.32
C PHE A 94 -0.98 2.75 -28.99
N VAL A 95 0.25 2.19 -28.96
CA VAL A 95 0.82 1.56 -27.74
C VAL A 95 0.99 2.59 -26.61
N ASP A 96 1.50 3.78 -26.92
CA ASP A 96 1.62 4.85 -25.93
C ASP A 96 0.25 5.23 -25.35
N ARG A 97 -0.73 5.45 -26.23
CA ARG A 97 -2.10 5.79 -25.82
C ARG A 97 -2.73 4.69 -24.98
N LEU A 98 -2.59 3.43 -25.38
CA LEU A 98 -3.13 2.29 -24.64
C LEU A 98 -2.50 2.19 -23.24
N ILE A 99 -1.18 2.23 -23.13
CA ILE A 99 -0.47 2.17 -21.85
C ILE A 99 -0.92 3.33 -20.95
N MET A 100 -0.98 4.55 -21.48
CA MET A 100 -1.38 5.72 -20.70
C MET A 100 -2.86 5.68 -20.29
N SER A 101 -3.75 5.16 -21.15
CA SER A 101 -5.16 4.95 -20.78
C SER A 101 -5.31 3.95 -19.65
N VAL A 102 -4.62 2.80 -19.74
CA VAL A 102 -4.63 1.78 -18.67
C VAL A 102 -4.03 2.35 -17.38
N ALA A 103 -2.93 3.12 -17.48
CA ALA A 103 -2.31 3.76 -16.33
C ALA A 103 -3.24 4.77 -15.64
N VAL A 104 -3.96 5.59 -16.43
CA VAL A 104 -4.96 6.53 -15.91
C VAL A 104 -6.13 5.79 -15.27
N PHE A 105 -6.61 4.71 -15.89
CA PHE A 105 -7.70 3.91 -15.36
C PHE A 105 -7.32 3.26 -14.02
N GLY A 106 -6.12 2.67 -13.94
CA GLY A 106 -5.59 2.07 -12.71
C GLY A 106 -5.40 3.09 -11.57
N PHE A 107 -5.08 4.33 -11.90
CA PHE A 107 -4.96 5.43 -10.93
C PHE A 107 -6.31 6.04 -10.52
N ALA A 108 -7.30 6.07 -11.43
CA ALA A 108 -8.59 6.70 -11.19
C ALA A 108 -9.51 5.85 -10.30
N LEU A 109 -9.31 4.53 -10.29
CA LEU A 109 -10.12 3.62 -9.47
C LEU A 109 -9.57 3.53 -8.04
N PRO A 110 -10.41 3.68 -7.02
CA PRO A 110 -10.01 3.37 -5.64
C PRO A 110 -9.56 1.90 -5.52
N ASN A 111 -8.50 1.65 -4.76
CA ASN A 111 -7.91 0.31 -4.60
C ASN A 111 -8.92 -0.74 -4.13
N PHE A 112 -9.82 -0.37 -3.21
CA PHE A 112 -10.87 -1.27 -2.71
C PHE A 112 -11.87 -1.64 -3.80
N PHE A 113 -12.25 -0.70 -4.66
CA PHE A 113 -13.17 -0.95 -5.76
C PHE A 113 -12.55 -1.91 -6.78
N LEU A 114 -11.29 -1.68 -7.13
CA LEU A 114 -10.54 -2.62 -7.98
C LEU A 114 -10.45 -4.00 -7.32
N GLY A 115 -10.20 -4.06 -6.00
CA GLY A 115 -10.18 -5.30 -5.24
C GLY A 115 -11.50 -6.08 -5.37
N ILE A 116 -12.64 -5.41 -5.21
CA ILE A 116 -13.97 -6.01 -5.38
C ILE A 116 -14.17 -6.53 -6.82
N LEU A 117 -13.79 -5.75 -7.83
CA LEU A 117 -13.88 -6.20 -9.23
C LEU A 117 -13.01 -7.44 -9.50
N LEU A 118 -11.81 -7.52 -8.94
CA LEU A 118 -10.95 -8.70 -9.04
C LEU A 118 -11.58 -9.92 -8.38
N ILE A 119 -12.18 -9.77 -7.21
CA ILE A 119 -12.91 -10.85 -6.52
C ILE A 119 -14.08 -11.33 -7.39
N LEU A 120 -14.91 -10.42 -7.89
CA LEU A 120 -16.07 -10.75 -8.74
C LEU A 120 -15.63 -11.52 -10.00
N LEU A 121 -14.56 -11.07 -10.65
CA LEU A 121 -14.07 -11.69 -11.88
C LEU A 121 -13.32 -13.00 -11.62
N PHE A 122 -12.24 -12.96 -10.81
CA PHE A 122 -11.32 -14.08 -10.70
C PHE A 122 -11.74 -15.13 -9.66
N SER A 123 -12.49 -14.74 -8.64
CA SER A 123 -12.93 -15.67 -7.61
C SER A 123 -14.33 -16.20 -7.87
N LEU A 124 -15.31 -15.33 -8.16
CA LEU A 124 -16.70 -15.74 -8.31
C LEU A 124 -17.02 -16.23 -9.73
N ALA A 125 -16.66 -15.46 -10.77
CA ALA A 125 -16.97 -15.82 -12.16
C ALA A 125 -16.05 -16.89 -12.70
N LEU A 126 -14.72 -16.71 -12.62
CA LEU A 126 -13.74 -17.65 -13.19
C LEU A 126 -13.34 -18.76 -12.22
N ARG A 127 -13.48 -18.56 -10.92
CA ARG A 127 -13.08 -19.52 -9.86
C ARG A 127 -11.61 -19.92 -9.91
N TRP A 128 -10.73 -19.00 -10.33
CA TRP A 128 -9.30 -19.26 -10.46
C TRP A 128 -8.53 -18.95 -9.18
N LEU A 129 -8.97 -17.95 -8.42
CA LEU A 129 -8.27 -17.44 -7.25
C LEU A 129 -9.19 -17.40 -6.02
N PRO A 130 -8.67 -17.64 -4.83
CA PRO A 130 -9.44 -17.55 -3.58
C PRO A 130 -9.85 -16.10 -3.29
N SER A 131 -11.08 -15.89 -2.82
CA SER A 131 -11.65 -14.55 -2.57
C SER A 131 -11.01 -13.83 -1.40
N SER A 132 -10.55 -14.57 -0.38
CA SER A 132 -10.12 -14.01 0.90
C SER A 132 -9.19 -14.95 1.66
N GLY A 133 -8.52 -14.42 2.67
CA GLY A 133 -7.62 -15.20 3.52
C GLY A 133 -6.15 -15.09 3.15
N SER A 134 -5.34 -15.98 3.73
CA SER A 134 -3.89 -16.03 3.57
C SER A 134 -3.40 -17.47 3.60
N GLY A 135 -2.11 -17.70 3.40
CA GLY A 135 -1.49 -19.03 3.54
C GLY A 135 -0.93 -19.60 2.26
N THR A 136 -1.36 -19.13 1.07
CA THR A 136 -0.77 -19.52 -0.21
C THR A 136 -0.49 -18.30 -1.09
N ILE A 137 0.39 -18.48 -2.06
CA ILE A 137 0.72 -17.43 -3.05
C ILE A 137 -0.52 -16.95 -3.82
N TRP A 138 -1.51 -17.83 -4.02
CA TRP A 138 -2.74 -17.53 -4.74
C TRP A 138 -3.60 -16.47 -4.02
N HIS A 139 -3.58 -16.46 -2.69
CA HIS A 139 -4.27 -15.43 -1.89
C HIS A 139 -3.61 -14.05 -2.00
N LEU A 140 -2.31 -14.00 -2.33
CA LEU A 140 -1.58 -12.74 -2.46
C LEU A 140 -1.82 -12.04 -3.80
N ILE A 141 -2.15 -12.77 -4.87
CA ILE A 141 -2.19 -12.25 -6.25
C ILE A 141 -3.19 -11.10 -6.39
N MET A 142 -4.44 -11.29 -5.97
CA MET A 142 -5.47 -10.26 -6.12
C MET A 142 -5.21 -9.01 -5.25
N PRO A 143 -4.94 -9.13 -3.93
CA PRO A 143 -4.65 -7.96 -3.11
C PRO A 143 -3.37 -7.22 -3.57
N MET A 144 -2.31 -7.95 -3.93
CA MET A 144 -1.10 -7.39 -4.50
C MET A 144 -1.38 -6.61 -5.80
N THR A 145 -2.22 -7.16 -6.68
CA THR A 145 -2.59 -6.52 -7.95
C THR A 145 -3.45 -5.28 -7.70
N ALA A 146 -4.44 -5.35 -6.80
CA ALA A 146 -5.30 -4.21 -6.46
C ALA A 146 -4.49 -3.02 -5.93
N LEU A 147 -3.54 -3.28 -5.03
CA LEU A 147 -2.66 -2.27 -4.44
C LEU A 147 -1.58 -1.80 -5.44
N GLY A 148 -0.98 -2.75 -6.17
CA GLY A 148 0.15 -2.48 -7.06
C GLY A 148 -0.24 -1.75 -8.34
N LEU A 149 -1.44 -1.95 -8.88
CA LEU A 149 -1.86 -1.36 -10.16
C LEU A 149 -1.99 0.16 -10.08
N TYR A 150 -2.50 0.69 -8.97
CA TYR A 150 -2.53 2.12 -8.71
C TYR A 150 -1.13 2.75 -8.77
N THR A 151 -0.19 2.14 -8.07
CA THR A 151 1.21 2.59 -8.01
C THR A 151 1.90 2.40 -9.37
N ALA A 152 1.64 1.29 -10.07
CA ALA A 152 2.17 1.03 -11.41
C ALA A 152 1.74 2.09 -12.42
N GLY A 153 0.47 2.51 -12.40
CA GLY A 153 -0.05 3.59 -13.24
C GLY A 153 0.67 4.92 -12.99
N THR A 154 0.90 5.25 -11.73
CA THR A 154 1.65 6.44 -11.34
C THR A 154 3.10 6.36 -11.83
N LEU A 155 3.81 5.25 -11.57
CA LEU A 155 5.18 5.03 -12.01
C LEU A 155 5.31 5.05 -13.54
N ALA A 156 4.36 4.47 -14.27
CA ALA A 156 4.36 4.47 -15.73
C ALA A 156 4.30 5.91 -16.29
N ARG A 157 3.43 6.76 -15.77
CA ARG A 157 3.33 8.16 -16.19
C ARG A 157 4.60 8.95 -15.87
N PHE A 158 5.13 8.81 -14.64
CA PHE A 158 6.37 9.50 -14.25
C PHE A 158 7.55 9.04 -15.08
N THR A 159 7.72 7.74 -15.27
CA THR A 159 8.79 7.16 -16.07
C THR A 159 8.70 7.65 -17.53
N ARG A 160 7.49 7.66 -18.11
CA ARG A 160 7.28 8.19 -19.44
C ARG A 160 7.68 9.66 -19.53
N SER A 161 7.28 10.48 -18.58
CA SER A 161 7.61 11.91 -18.55
C SER A 161 9.12 12.14 -18.45
N ALA A 162 9.79 11.47 -17.52
CA ALA A 162 11.24 11.53 -17.34
C ALA A 162 12.00 11.09 -18.59
N MET A 163 11.57 9.98 -19.20
CA MET A 163 12.16 9.50 -20.45
C MET A 163 12.00 10.50 -21.60
N LEU A 164 10.80 11.09 -21.79
CA LEU A 164 10.55 12.07 -22.84
C LEU A 164 11.39 13.34 -22.67
N GLU A 165 11.55 13.79 -21.42
CA GLU A 165 12.40 14.94 -21.12
C GLU A 165 13.85 14.66 -21.54
N VAL A 166 14.40 13.51 -21.13
CA VAL A 166 15.78 13.13 -21.44
C VAL A 166 15.98 12.93 -22.94
N LEU A 167 15.05 12.25 -23.62
CA LEU A 167 15.12 12.03 -25.07
C LEU A 167 15.11 13.34 -25.87
N GLY A 168 14.56 14.43 -25.31
CA GLY A 168 14.57 15.77 -25.92
C GLY A 168 15.86 16.56 -25.74
N LYS A 169 16.79 16.15 -24.89
CA LYS A 169 18.03 16.90 -24.57
C LYS A 169 19.03 16.92 -25.74
N LEU A 170 19.83 17.97 -25.81
CA LEU A 170 20.83 18.16 -26.86
C LEU A 170 21.86 17.04 -26.95
N TYR A 171 22.31 16.50 -25.82
CA TYR A 171 23.28 15.39 -25.81
C TYR A 171 22.76 14.10 -26.47
N MET A 172 21.46 13.86 -26.46
CA MET A 172 20.84 12.75 -27.20
C MET A 172 20.96 12.95 -28.71
N ARG A 173 20.76 14.19 -29.19
CA ARG A 173 20.95 14.55 -30.60
C ARG A 173 22.43 14.45 -30.99
N ALA A 174 23.34 14.89 -30.11
CA ALA A 174 24.79 14.78 -30.33
C ALA A 174 25.24 13.29 -30.38
N ALA A 175 24.71 12.42 -29.55
CA ALA A 175 24.96 10.99 -29.62
C ALA A 175 24.53 10.39 -30.97
N ALA A 176 23.34 10.73 -31.42
CA ALA A 176 22.82 10.29 -32.73
C ALA A 176 23.70 10.83 -33.90
N ALA A 177 24.15 12.09 -33.84
CA ALA A 177 25.05 12.69 -34.85
C ALA A 177 26.42 11.98 -34.89
N LYS A 178 26.91 11.44 -33.78
CA LYS A 178 28.12 10.59 -33.67
C LYS A 178 27.91 9.15 -34.13
N GLY A 179 26.76 8.81 -34.69
CA GLY A 179 26.46 7.46 -35.21
C GLY A 179 25.97 6.44 -34.18
N ALA A 180 25.64 6.86 -32.96
CA ALA A 180 25.09 5.93 -31.98
C ALA A 180 23.70 5.42 -32.43
N SER A 181 23.49 4.08 -32.39
CA SER A 181 22.19 3.50 -32.66
C SER A 181 21.17 3.96 -31.60
N LYS A 182 19.87 4.02 -31.97
CA LYS A 182 18.79 4.41 -31.04
C LYS A 182 18.82 3.56 -29.76
N PHE A 183 19.02 2.25 -29.90
CA PHE A 183 19.06 1.34 -28.76
C PHE A 183 20.25 1.66 -27.82
N HIS A 184 21.44 1.85 -28.39
CA HIS A 184 22.62 2.23 -27.61
C HIS A 184 22.44 3.59 -26.91
N ALA A 185 21.92 4.59 -27.61
CA ALA A 185 21.64 5.91 -27.03
C ALA A 185 20.62 5.84 -25.89
N VAL A 186 19.59 5.01 -26.02
CA VAL A 186 18.60 4.81 -24.95
C VAL A 186 19.22 4.13 -23.74
N LEU A 187 19.91 3.00 -23.92
CA LEU A 187 20.46 2.24 -22.78
C LEU A 187 21.57 3.00 -22.06
N ARG A 188 22.47 3.65 -22.79
CA ARG A 188 23.68 4.26 -22.22
C ARG A 188 23.49 5.70 -21.78
N HIS A 189 22.52 6.41 -22.36
CA HIS A 189 22.33 7.84 -22.08
C HIS A 189 20.93 8.17 -21.57
N ALA A 190 19.86 7.64 -22.16
CA ALA A 190 18.52 8.02 -21.73
C ALA A 190 18.12 7.35 -20.40
N LEU A 191 18.25 6.04 -20.29
CA LEU A 191 17.81 5.29 -19.10
C LEU A 191 18.53 5.72 -17.81
N PRO A 192 19.86 5.84 -17.75
CA PRO A 192 20.53 6.24 -16.52
C PRO A 192 20.12 7.64 -16.04
N ASN A 193 19.93 8.58 -16.97
CA ASN A 193 19.52 9.94 -16.64
C ASN A 193 18.03 10.02 -16.25
N ALA A 194 17.17 9.27 -16.90
CA ALA A 194 15.75 9.18 -16.54
C ALA A 194 15.53 8.38 -15.24
N ALA A 195 16.44 7.49 -14.90
CA ALA A 195 16.36 6.71 -13.65
C ALA A 195 16.43 7.59 -12.39
N ILE A 196 17.15 8.72 -12.42
CA ILE A 196 17.31 9.61 -11.27
C ILE A 196 15.95 10.06 -10.71
N PRO A 197 15.09 10.78 -11.47
CA PRO A 197 13.79 11.18 -10.95
C PRO A 197 12.86 9.99 -10.71
N VAL A 198 12.99 8.89 -11.45
CA VAL A 198 12.16 7.69 -11.25
C VAL A 198 12.49 7.01 -9.91
N VAL A 199 13.77 6.84 -9.57
CA VAL A 199 14.19 6.27 -8.27
C VAL A 199 13.76 7.18 -7.11
N THR A 200 13.81 8.49 -7.29
CA THR A 200 13.32 9.45 -6.29
C THR A 200 11.83 9.25 -6.01
N ILE A 201 11.01 9.14 -7.05
CA ILE A 201 9.57 8.88 -6.90
C ILE A 201 9.32 7.50 -6.30
N ILE A 202 10.08 6.49 -6.69
CA ILE A 202 10.06 5.17 -6.05
C ILE A 202 10.32 5.30 -4.54
N GLY A 203 11.36 5.99 -4.12
CA GLY A 203 11.66 6.20 -2.71
C GLY A 203 10.56 6.94 -1.93
N LEU A 204 10.03 8.01 -2.51
CA LEU A 204 8.95 8.81 -1.89
C LEU A 204 7.64 8.03 -1.71
N ASN A 205 7.30 7.16 -2.66
CA ASN A 205 6.08 6.35 -2.58
C ASN A 205 6.18 5.17 -1.60
N LEU A 206 7.37 4.79 -1.14
CA LEU A 206 7.53 3.73 -0.13
C LEU A 206 6.75 4.02 1.15
N GLY A 207 6.76 5.27 1.62
CA GLY A 207 6.01 5.67 2.82
C GLY A 207 4.49 5.56 2.66
N ALA A 208 3.96 5.75 1.46
CA ALA A 208 2.54 5.71 1.17
C ALA A 208 1.95 4.28 1.13
N LEU A 209 2.81 3.26 1.01
CA LEU A 209 2.39 1.85 0.93
C LEU A 209 1.60 1.39 2.15
N VAL A 210 2.06 1.77 3.33
CA VAL A 210 1.46 1.33 4.60
C VAL A 210 0.02 1.84 4.72
N GLY A 211 -0.23 3.10 4.31
CA GLY A 211 -1.58 3.69 4.38
C GLY A 211 -2.57 3.06 3.40
N GLY A 212 -2.13 2.68 2.20
CA GLY A 212 -2.99 2.07 1.18
C GLY A 212 -3.29 0.59 1.42
N ALA A 213 -2.42 -0.12 2.12
CA ALA A 213 -2.58 -1.55 2.39
C ALA A 213 -3.79 -1.86 3.28
N VAL A 214 -4.08 -1.01 4.27
CA VAL A 214 -5.16 -1.22 5.26
C VAL A 214 -6.52 -1.49 4.64
N VAL A 215 -6.90 -0.74 3.61
CA VAL A 215 -8.22 -0.90 2.96
C VAL A 215 -8.27 -2.20 2.16
N VAL A 216 -7.17 -2.55 1.47
CA VAL A 216 -7.06 -3.79 0.70
C VAL A 216 -7.05 -5.00 1.63
N GLU A 217 -6.36 -4.93 2.77
CA GLU A 217 -6.35 -5.97 3.81
C GLU A 217 -7.77 -6.29 4.28
N THR A 218 -8.60 -5.26 4.50
CA THR A 218 -10.00 -5.45 4.91
C THR A 218 -10.82 -6.14 3.81
N VAL A 219 -10.71 -5.71 2.55
CA VAL A 219 -11.47 -6.28 1.41
C VAL A 219 -11.16 -7.75 1.20
N PHE A 220 -9.90 -8.16 1.35
CA PHE A 220 -9.44 -9.52 1.11
C PHE A 220 -9.33 -10.37 2.39
N ALA A 221 -9.75 -9.85 3.56
CA ALA A 221 -9.52 -10.47 4.87
C ALA A 221 -8.06 -10.96 5.03
N TRP A 222 -7.10 -10.15 4.57
CA TRP A 222 -5.68 -10.42 4.69
C TRP A 222 -5.22 -10.16 6.13
N PRO A 223 -4.41 -11.02 6.74
CA PRO A 223 -3.97 -10.86 8.13
C PRO A 223 -2.96 -9.72 8.28
N GLY A 224 -3.44 -8.49 8.21
CA GLY A 224 -2.71 -7.26 8.40
C GLY A 224 -3.08 -6.56 9.70
N VAL A 225 -2.54 -5.36 9.92
CA VAL A 225 -2.66 -4.60 11.17
C VAL A 225 -4.12 -4.31 11.56
N ARG A 226 -5.08 -4.32 10.62
CA ARG A 226 -6.48 -3.94 10.88
C ARG A 226 -7.50 -5.09 10.77
N SER A 227 -7.11 -6.34 10.59
CA SER A 227 -8.07 -7.42 10.27
C SER A 227 -8.99 -7.85 11.43
N GLU A 228 -8.93 -7.24 12.60
CA GLU A 228 -9.72 -7.66 13.78
C GLU A 228 -11.03 -6.92 13.99
N GLU A 229 -11.32 -5.83 13.31
CA GLU A 229 -12.55 -5.05 13.57
C GLU A 229 -13.85 -5.78 13.18
N HIS A 230 -13.81 -6.76 12.26
CA HIS A 230 -15.03 -7.39 11.73
C HIS A 230 -15.31 -8.83 12.16
N THR A 231 -14.36 -9.53 12.77
CA THR A 231 -14.58 -10.94 13.15
C THR A 231 -15.45 -11.11 14.39
N SER A 232 -15.58 -10.10 15.24
CA SER A 232 -16.38 -10.16 16.48
C SER A 232 -17.86 -9.82 16.29
N GLU A 233 -18.23 -9.10 15.22
CA GLU A 233 -19.66 -8.79 14.98
C GLU A 233 -20.45 -9.95 14.36
N LEU A 234 -19.76 -10.89 13.68
CA LEU A 234 -20.42 -12.05 13.06
C LEU A 234 -20.56 -13.25 13.99
N GLN A 235 -19.96 -13.22 15.19
CA GLN A 235 -20.10 -14.30 16.19
C GLN A 235 -21.12 -14.02 17.30
N SER A 236 -21.80 -12.84 17.26
CA SER A 236 -22.81 -12.45 18.26
C SER A 236 -24.24 -12.60 17.78
N HIS A 237 -24.50 -13.43 16.76
CA HIS A 237 -25.87 -13.78 16.31
C HIS A 237 -26.06 -15.29 16.25
#